data_c84ab9d739a3f7261b1b9411b2673a0d
#
_entry.id   c84ab9d739a3f7261b1b9411b2673a0d
#
_cell.length_a   1.000
_cell.length_b   1.000
_cell.length_c   1.000
_cell.angle_alpha   90.00
_cell.angle_beta   90.00
_cell.angle_gamma   90.00
#
_symmetry.space_group_name_H-M   'P 1'
#
loop_
_entity.id
_entity.type
_entity.pdbx_description
1 polymer ?
#
loop_
_entity_poly.entity_id
_entity_poly.type
_entity_poly.pdbx_seq_one_letter_code
_entity_poly.pdbx_strand_id
1 'polypeptide(L)'
;SYFLAQNGHDVTIIDAMPKLGGMLRYGIPEYRLPKEILQKEIDLIAKMGVKMETNTKVGVDVSFESIKNKYDAVLMTIGAWSSIGLHCKGDDTPGVMGGIDFLEKIAKSKTINLGESVAVVGGGNVAMDACRTAVRMGAKKVYNIYRRTIKEMPADEMEIREAQEEGVRFENLTNPIGIIPGEDGRVSKIELQVMKLGEPDERGRRRPVPVEGQTKVLDVDTVIIAIGQQVDSKLFDGIEKTRKNSLVYDPETYMTATKGVFACGDCGNDKVSIAVESIADARKAADSI
;
A
#
# COMPACT_ATOMS: atom_id res chain seq x y z
N SER A 1 10.46 -6.05 -16.52
CA SER A 1 10.17 -6.36 -17.93
C SER A 1 11.04 -5.53 -18.89
N TYR A 2 11.05 -4.17 -18.74
CA TYR A 2 11.86 -3.30 -19.62
C TYR A 2 13.33 -3.77 -19.73
N PHE A 3 14.03 -3.87 -18.60
CA PHE A 3 15.46 -4.28 -18.57
C PHE A 3 15.68 -5.71 -19.08
N LEU A 4 14.79 -6.64 -18.76
CA LEU A 4 14.85 -8.00 -19.30
C LEU A 4 14.72 -8.03 -20.82
N ALA A 5 13.76 -7.30 -21.38
CA ALA A 5 13.60 -7.19 -22.82
C ALA A 5 14.81 -6.53 -23.50
N GLN A 6 15.39 -5.51 -22.84
CA GLN A 6 16.61 -4.84 -23.30
C GLN A 6 17.82 -5.78 -23.30
N ASN A 7 17.89 -6.71 -22.36
CA ASN A 7 18.93 -7.75 -22.28
C ASN A 7 18.68 -8.92 -23.26
N GLY A 8 17.60 -8.88 -24.04
CA GLY A 8 17.31 -9.87 -25.10
C GLY A 8 16.46 -11.06 -24.67
N HIS A 9 15.83 -11.01 -23.47
CA HIS A 9 14.92 -12.06 -23.02
C HIS A 9 13.54 -11.96 -23.65
N ASP A 10 12.90 -13.10 -23.90
CA ASP A 10 11.46 -13.18 -24.20
C ASP A 10 10.66 -13.00 -22.91
N VAL A 11 9.99 -11.85 -22.74
CA VAL A 11 9.33 -11.49 -21.50
C VAL A 11 7.81 -11.59 -21.61
N THR A 12 7.21 -12.23 -20.61
CA THR A 12 5.76 -12.22 -20.38
C THR A 12 5.45 -11.64 -19.02
N ILE A 13 4.60 -10.60 -18.95
CA ILE A 13 4.03 -10.08 -17.71
C ILE A 13 2.70 -10.78 -17.48
N ILE A 14 2.50 -11.32 -16.27
CA ILE A 14 1.22 -11.89 -15.82
C ILE A 14 0.73 -11.01 -14.66
N ASP A 15 -0.44 -10.39 -14.81
CA ASP A 15 -1.01 -9.46 -13.83
C ASP A 15 -2.48 -9.77 -13.56
N ALA A 16 -2.85 -9.79 -12.28
CA ALA A 16 -4.22 -9.99 -11.85
C ALA A 16 -5.16 -8.83 -12.22
N MET A 17 -4.61 -7.64 -12.42
CA MET A 17 -5.37 -6.44 -12.74
C MET A 17 -5.70 -6.32 -14.23
N PRO A 18 -6.78 -5.61 -14.61
CA PRO A 18 -7.16 -5.42 -16.01
C PRO A 18 -6.22 -4.51 -16.80
N LYS A 19 -5.44 -3.69 -16.10
CA LYS A 19 -4.44 -2.81 -16.71
C LYS A 19 -3.15 -2.86 -15.89
N LEU A 20 -2.02 -2.89 -16.59
CA LEU A 20 -0.70 -2.88 -15.96
C LEU A 20 -0.40 -1.54 -15.27
N GLY A 21 0.57 -1.57 -14.36
CA GLY A 21 1.08 -0.39 -13.67
C GLY A 21 1.06 -0.50 -12.15
N GLY A 22 0.46 -1.55 -11.58
CA GLY A 22 0.52 -1.85 -10.15
C GLY A 22 0.14 -0.64 -9.28
N MET A 23 0.93 -0.37 -8.23
CA MET A 23 0.70 0.77 -7.32
C MET A 23 0.76 2.13 -8.00
N LEU A 24 1.53 2.30 -9.09
CA LEU A 24 1.53 3.56 -9.85
C LEU A 24 0.17 3.85 -10.48
N ARG A 25 -0.61 2.82 -10.81
CA ARG A 25 -1.95 2.97 -11.39
C ARG A 25 -3.05 3.00 -10.34
N TYR A 26 -2.98 2.09 -9.37
CA TYR A 26 -4.10 1.80 -8.47
C TYR A 26 -3.93 2.38 -7.06
N GLY A 27 -2.69 2.67 -6.65
CA GLY A 27 -2.38 3.24 -5.34
C GLY A 27 -2.14 4.74 -5.37
N ILE A 28 -1.35 5.23 -6.33
CA ILE A 28 -1.06 6.66 -6.45
C ILE A 28 -2.24 7.38 -7.12
N PRO A 29 -2.79 8.46 -6.56
CA PRO A 29 -3.91 9.19 -7.13
C PRO A 29 -3.59 9.85 -8.48
N GLU A 30 -4.63 10.08 -9.30
CA GLU A 30 -4.54 10.71 -10.63
C GLU A 30 -3.89 12.09 -10.58
N TYR A 31 -4.18 12.89 -9.56
CA TYR A 31 -3.65 14.25 -9.40
C TYR A 31 -2.14 14.30 -9.10
N ARG A 32 -1.55 13.18 -8.63
CA ARG A 32 -0.09 13.04 -8.45
C ARG A 32 0.59 12.41 -9.66
N LEU A 33 -0.03 11.40 -10.25
CA LEU A 33 0.49 10.68 -11.41
C LEU A 33 -0.64 10.45 -12.42
N PRO A 34 -0.75 11.31 -13.45
CA PRO A 34 -1.72 11.13 -14.52
C PRO A 34 -1.56 9.78 -15.23
N LYS A 35 -2.62 9.00 -15.32
CA LYS A 35 -2.57 7.62 -15.84
C LYS A 35 -2.29 7.55 -17.33
N GLU A 36 -2.53 8.63 -18.06
CA GLU A 36 -2.13 8.75 -19.47
C GLU A 36 -0.61 8.74 -19.65
N ILE A 37 0.14 9.39 -18.74
CA ILE A 37 1.60 9.37 -18.75
C ILE A 37 2.10 7.96 -18.47
N LEU A 38 1.59 7.34 -17.41
CA LEU A 38 1.93 5.95 -17.08
C LEU A 38 1.60 4.98 -18.24
N GLN A 39 0.48 5.19 -18.93
CA GLN A 39 0.10 4.33 -20.05
C GLN A 39 1.08 4.44 -21.22
N LYS A 40 1.57 5.63 -21.53
CA LYS A 40 2.59 5.82 -22.58
C LYS A 40 3.87 5.04 -22.28
N GLU A 41 4.33 5.03 -21.03
CA GLU A 41 5.49 4.24 -20.60
C GLU A 41 5.25 2.73 -20.75
N ILE A 42 4.06 2.26 -20.38
CA ILE A 42 3.67 0.84 -20.54
C ILE A 42 3.61 0.47 -22.03
N ASP A 43 3.07 1.35 -22.87
CA ASP A 43 2.98 1.12 -24.32
C ASP A 43 4.37 1.05 -24.98
N LEU A 44 5.36 1.81 -24.48
CA LEU A 44 6.75 1.70 -24.92
C LEU A 44 7.33 0.32 -24.57
N ILE A 45 7.07 -0.18 -23.36
CA ILE A 45 7.49 -1.53 -22.95
C ILE A 45 6.84 -2.60 -23.84
N ALA A 46 5.56 -2.45 -24.15
CA ALA A 46 4.85 -3.37 -25.05
C ALA A 46 5.49 -3.41 -26.46
N LYS A 47 5.90 -2.25 -26.99
CA LYS A 47 6.59 -2.14 -28.29
C LYS A 47 7.96 -2.84 -28.34
N MET A 48 8.55 -3.15 -27.19
CA MET A 48 9.78 -3.95 -27.10
C MET A 48 9.52 -5.47 -27.30
N GLY A 49 8.29 -5.89 -27.55
CA GLY A 49 7.91 -7.29 -27.70
C GLY A 49 7.48 -7.99 -26.41
N VAL A 50 7.37 -7.26 -25.30
CA VAL A 50 6.91 -7.80 -24.01
C VAL A 50 5.44 -8.23 -24.12
N LYS A 51 5.16 -9.51 -23.86
CA LYS A 51 3.80 -10.06 -23.82
C LYS A 51 3.12 -9.66 -22.51
N MET A 52 1.83 -9.29 -22.55
CA MET A 52 1.09 -8.79 -21.41
C MET A 52 -0.20 -9.60 -21.22
N GLU A 53 -0.23 -10.46 -20.20
CA GLU A 53 -1.39 -11.28 -19.81
C GLU A 53 -2.01 -10.64 -18.57
N THR A 54 -3.09 -9.86 -18.77
CA THR A 54 -3.85 -9.19 -17.69
C THR A 54 -5.07 -10.01 -17.29
N ASN A 55 -5.75 -9.63 -16.19
CA ASN A 55 -6.86 -10.39 -15.60
C ASN A 55 -6.51 -11.85 -15.29
N THR A 56 -5.25 -12.11 -14.98
CA THR A 56 -4.76 -13.47 -14.70
C THR A 56 -4.11 -13.51 -13.32
N LYS A 57 -4.84 -13.99 -12.33
CA LYS A 57 -4.37 -14.07 -10.94
C LYS A 57 -3.64 -15.40 -10.71
N VAL A 58 -2.34 -15.31 -10.47
CA VAL A 58 -1.51 -16.47 -10.10
C VAL A 58 -2.00 -17.06 -8.78
N GLY A 59 -2.14 -18.38 -8.74
CA GLY A 59 -2.70 -19.13 -7.62
C GLY A 59 -4.22 -19.28 -7.67
N VAL A 60 -4.90 -18.63 -8.64
CA VAL A 60 -6.35 -18.74 -8.87
C VAL A 60 -6.62 -19.19 -10.32
N ASP A 61 -6.24 -18.37 -11.31
CA ASP A 61 -6.48 -18.65 -12.73
C ASP A 61 -5.37 -19.51 -13.33
N VAL A 62 -4.14 -19.35 -12.84
CA VAL A 62 -2.97 -20.13 -13.24
C VAL A 62 -2.15 -20.49 -12.00
N SER A 63 -1.68 -21.73 -11.88
CA SER A 63 -0.86 -22.14 -10.75
C SER A 63 0.56 -21.59 -10.86
N PHE A 64 1.17 -21.25 -9.73
CA PHE A 64 2.57 -20.81 -9.70
C PHE A 64 3.51 -21.90 -10.22
N GLU A 65 3.21 -23.17 -9.91
CA GLU A 65 3.98 -24.32 -10.41
C GLU A 65 3.97 -24.42 -11.95
N SER A 66 2.82 -24.16 -12.59
CA SER A 66 2.74 -24.20 -14.06
C SER A 66 3.57 -23.07 -14.70
N ILE A 67 3.67 -21.91 -14.04
CA ILE A 67 4.50 -20.80 -14.49
C ILE A 67 6.00 -21.19 -14.38
N LYS A 68 6.43 -21.75 -13.27
CA LYS A 68 7.83 -22.22 -13.06
C LYS A 68 8.24 -23.27 -14.13
N ASN A 69 7.30 -24.12 -14.51
CA ASN A 69 7.57 -25.17 -15.51
C ASN A 69 7.55 -24.63 -16.95
N LYS A 70 6.94 -23.49 -17.19
CA LYS A 70 6.78 -22.88 -18.53
C LYS A 70 7.93 -21.94 -18.90
N TYR A 71 8.53 -21.29 -17.91
CA TYR A 71 9.56 -20.25 -18.13
C TYR A 71 10.90 -20.63 -17.48
N ASP A 72 12.01 -20.21 -18.09
CA ASP A 72 13.36 -20.45 -17.59
C ASP A 72 13.66 -19.70 -16.29
N ALA A 73 13.03 -18.52 -16.14
CA ALA A 73 13.11 -17.72 -14.93
C ALA A 73 11.77 -17.02 -14.62
N VAL A 74 11.47 -16.82 -13.34
CA VAL A 74 10.29 -16.11 -12.86
C VAL A 74 10.72 -14.99 -11.93
N LEU A 75 10.43 -13.74 -12.29
CA LEU A 75 10.65 -12.57 -11.44
C LEU A 75 9.34 -12.14 -10.77
N MET A 76 9.25 -12.28 -9.47
CA MET A 76 8.09 -11.92 -8.67
C MET A 76 8.17 -10.44 -8.28
N THR A 77 7.22 -9.63 -8.77
CA THR A 77 7.10 -8.19 -8.50
C THR A 77 5.70 -7.84 -8.02
N ILE A 78 5.13 -8.70 -7.19
CA ILE A 78 3.72 -8.68 -6.79
C ILE A 78 3.36 -7.53 -5.84
N GLY A 79 4.34 -6.81 -5.29
CA GLY A 79 4.12 -5.69 -4.39
C GLY A 79 3.53 -6.09 -3.02
N ALA A 80 2.99 -5.11 -2.29
CA ALA A 80 2.32 -5.28 -1.01
C ALA A 80 0.95 -4.61 -1.06
N TRP A 81 -0.11 -5.39 -1.24
CA TRP A 81 -1.48 -4.88 -1.51
C TRP A 81 -2.42 -4.96 -0.32
N SER A 82 -2.14 -5.82 0.66
CA SER A 82 -3.04 -6.01 1.80
C SER A 82 -2.77 -4.96 2.87
N SER A 83 -3.79 -4.20 3.25
CA SER A 83 -3.69 -3.24 4.36
C SER A 83 -3.59 -3.97 5.70
N ILE A 84 -2.77 -3.44 6.61
CA ILE A 84 -2.69 -3.92 8.00
C ILE A 84 -3.86 -3.33 8.79
N GLY A 85 -4.62 -4.17 9.51
CA GLY A 85 -5.75 -3.75 10.36
C GLY A 85 -5.31 -3.01 11.63
N LEU A 86 -6.25 -2.33 12.28
CA LEU A 86 -6.01 -1.62 13.55
C LEU A 86 -5.88 -2.58 14.75
N HIS A 87 -6.46 -3.76 14.65
CA HIS A 87 -6.54 -4.75 15.72
C HIS A 87 -7.18 -4.18 17.01
N CYS A 88 -8.18 -3.32 16.85
CA CYS A 88 -8.98 -2.78 17.94
C CYS A 88 -10.45 -3.20 17.81
N LYS A 89 -11.23 -2.99 18.87
CA LYS A 89 -12.66 -3.34 18.86
C LYS A 89 -13.38 -2.57 17.74
N GLY A 90 -14.12 -3.29 16.90
CA GLY A 90 -14.95 -2.74 15.83
C GLY A 90 -14.18 -2.38 14.55
N ASP A 91 -12.94 -2.83 14.35
CA ASP A 91 -12.19 -2.57 13.12
C ASP A 91 -12.71 -3.36 11.89
N ASP A 92 -13.69 -4.23 12.09
CA ASP A 92 -14.46 -4.94 11.05
C ASP A 92 -15.84 -4.29 10.76
N THR A 93 -16.16 -3.18 11.43
CA THR A 93 -17.44 -2.46 11.24
C THR A 93 -17.60 -1.96 9.79
N PRO A 94 -18.78 -2.14 9.16
CA PRO A 94 -19.07 -1.55 7.85
C PRO A 94 -18.81 -0.04 7.81
N GLY A 95 -17.94 0.40 6.90
CA GLY A 95 -17.43 1.78 6.85
C GLY A 95 -15.95 1.87 7.22
N VAL A 96 -15.36 0.77 7.72
CA VAL A 96 -13.89 0.62 7.86
C VAL A 96 -13.33 0.00 6.60
N MET A 97 -12.21 0.54 6.09
CA MET A 97 -11.53 -0.01 4.92
C MET A 97 -10.02 0.28 4.95
N GLY A 98 -9.25 -0.53 4.25
CA GLY A 98 -7.83 -0.30 4.05
C GLY A 98 -7.55 0.88 3.13
N GLY A 99 -6.42 1.57 3.33
CA GLY A 99 -6.01 2.72 2.51
C GLY A 99 -5.78 2.34 1.05
N ILE A 100 -5.11 1.21 0.81
CA ILE A 100 -4.90 0.71 -0.56
C ILE A 100 -6.23 0.27 -1.19
N ASP A 101 -7.09 -0.43 -0.44
CA ASP A 101 -8.41 -0.83 -0.93
C ASP A 101 -9.26 0.37 -1.33
N PHE A 102 -9.17 1.46 -0.56
CA PHE A 102 -9.83 2.73 -0.87
C PHE A 102 -9.30 3.33 -2.17
N LEU A 103 -7.98 3.53 -2.28
CA LEU A 103 -7.35 4.14 -3.44
C LEU A 103 -7.55 3.30 -4.71
N GLU A 104 -7.45 1.98 -4.61
CA GLU A 104 -7.73 1.05 -5.70
C GLU A 104 -9.17 1.15 -6.21
N LYS A 105 -10.16 1.21 -5.30
CA LYS A 105 -11.57 1.38 -5.66
C LYS A 105 -11.79 2.68 -6.43
N ILE A 106 -11.15 3.77 -5.98
CA ILE A 106 -11.24 5.07 -6.68
C ILE A 106 -10.57 4.99 -8.05
N ALA A 107 -9.37 4.40 -8.15
CA ALA A 107 -8.66 4.22 -9.42
C ALA A 107 -9.43 3.36 -10.43
N LYS A 108 -10.27 2.43 -9.94
CA LYS A 108 -11.20 1.62 -10.74
C LYS A 108 -12.52 2.33 -11.05
N SER A 109 -12.61 3.63 -10.79
CA SER A 109 -13.82 4.45 -10.99
C SER A 109 -15.05 3.92 -10.25
N LYS A 110 -14.86 3.28 -9.09
CA LYS A 110 -15.95 2.83 -8.24
C LYS A 110 -16.42 3.97 -7.35
N THR A 111 -17.72 4.21 -7.34
CA THR A 111 -18.33 5.15 -6.42
C THR A 111 -18.29 4.57 -4.99
N ILE A 112 -17.78 5.36 -4.05
CA ILE A 112 -17.76 5.03 -2.62
C ILE A 112 -18.50 6.11 -1.89
N ASN A 113 -19.47 5.74 -1.07
CA ASN A 113 -20.09 6.66 -0.14
C ASN A 113 -19.25 6.74 1.14
N LEU A 114 -18.55 7.85 1.32
CA LEU A 114 -17.71 8.12 2.49
C LEU A 114 -18.47 8.79 3.64
N GLY A 115 -19.69 9.25 3.41
CA GLY A 115 -20.36 10.16 4.34
C GLY A 115 -19.73 11.55 4.34
N GLU A 116 -19.99 12.33 5.38
CA GLU A 116 -19.52 13.71 5.51
C GLU A 116 -18.18 13.82 6.26
N SER A 117 -17.89 12.84 7.13
CA SER A 117 -16.75 12.87 8.05
C SER A 117 -15.91 11.60 7.92
N VAL A 118 -14.64 11.76 7.58
CA VAL A 118 -13.70 10.65 7.32
C VAL A 118 -12.51 10.73 8.25
N ALA A 119 -12.17 9.63 8.89
CA ALA A 119 -10.93 9.47 9.64
C ALA A 119 -9.95 8.61 8.85
N VAL A 120 -8.74 9.11 8.61
CA VAL A 120 -7.64 8.37 8.01
C VAL A 120 -6.57 8.12 9.06
N VAL A 121 -6.29 6.86 9.36
CA VAL A 121 -5.32 6.46 10.39
C VAL A 121 -3.99 6.12 9.75
N GLY A 122 -2.96 6.91 10.05
CA GLY A 122 -1.60 6.69 9.55
C GLY A 122 -0.83 7.96 9.29
N GLY A 123 0.48 7.87 9.07
CA GLY A 123 1.36 9.02 8.85
C GLY A 123 2.28 8.89 7.64
N GLY A 124 2.08 7.90 6.78
CA GLY A 124 2.83 7.70 5.53
C GLY A 124 2.16 8.31 4.31
N ASN A 125 2.81 8.23 3.15
CA ASN A 125 2.30 8.77 1.88
C ASN A 125 0.91 8.23 1.53
N VAL A 126 0.63 6.95 1.79
CA VAL A 126 -0.70 6.35 1.57
C VAL A 126 -1.77 7.05 2.41
N ALA A 127 -1.45 7.46 3.65
CA ALA A 127 -2.38 8.19 4.49
C ALA A 127 -2.65 9.60 3.93
N MET A 128 -1.62 10.29 3.44
CA MET A 128 -1.78 11.60 2.80
C MET A 128 -2.60 11.49 1.52
N ASP A 129 -2.31 10.50 0.67
CA ASP A 129 -3.08 10.22 -0.55
C ASP A 129 -4.55 9.91 -0.24
N ALA A 130 -4.82 9.11 0.80
CA ALA A 130 -6.17 8.79 1.22
C ALA A 130 -6.92 10.02 1.77
N CYS A 131 -6.28 10.85 2.60
CA CYS A 131 -6.86 12.10 3.10
C CYS A 131 -7.25 13.04 1.96
N ARG A 132 -6.31 13.35 1.09
CA ARG A 132 -6.51 14.27 -0.04
C ARG A 132 -7.54 13.74 -1.04
N THR A 133 -7.57 12.43 -1.27
CA THR A 133 -8.59 11.79 -2.10
C THR A 133 -9.96 11.90 -1.45
N ALA A 134 -10.10 11.69 -0.14
CA ALA A 134 -11.36 11.85 0.57
C ALA A 134 -11.91 13.28 0.49
N VAL A 135 -11.03 14.30 0.61
CA VAL A 135 -11.40 15.71 0.38
C VAL A 135 -11.94 15.91 -1.02
N ARG A 136 -11.24 15.41 -2.07
CA ARG A 136 -11.67 15.54 -3.47
C ARG A 136 -12.96 14.80 -3.79
N MET A 137 -13.28 13.76 -3.02
CA MET A 137 -14.56 13.06 -3.12
C MET A 137 -15.71 13.79 -2.42
N GLY A 138 -15.47 14.94 -1.80
CA GLY A 138 -16.50 15.79 -1.20
C GLY A 138 -16.76 15.56 0.28
N ALA A 139 -15.91 14.84 1.00
CA ALA A 139 -15.99 14.74 2.45
C ALA A 139 -15.82 16.14 3.07
N LYS A 140 -16.75 16.54 3.95
CA LYS A 140 -16.74 17.87 4.58
C LYS A 140 -15.71 18.01 5.69
N LYS A 141 -15.38 16.89 6.34
CA LYS A 141 -14.39 16.81 7.41
C LYS A 141 -13.49 15.61 7.17
N VAL A 142 -12.20 15.84 7.02
CA VAL A 142 -11.22 14.77 6.92
C VAL A 142 -10.22 14.93 8.05
N TYR A 143 -10.11 13.90 8.88
CA TYR A 143 -9.16 13.82 9.99
C TYR A 143 -8.03 12.88 9.63
N ASN A 144 -6.78 13.33 9.80
CA ASN A 144 -5.62 12.45 9.81
C ASN A 144 -5.27 12.12 11.27
N ILE A 145 -5.37 10.86 11.65
CA ILE A 145 -5.09 10.35 13.00
C ILE A 145 -3.69 9.76 13.02
N TYR A 146 -2.82 10.31 13.88
CA TYR A 146 -1.45 9.84 13.96
C TYR A 146 -0.93 9.79 15.40
N ARG A 147 -0.33 8.64 15.78
CA ARG A 147 0.12 8.36 17.14
C ARG A 147 1.35 9.14 17.61
N ARG A 148 2.01 9.91 16.72
CA ARG A 148 3.14 10.79 17.02
C ARG A 148 2.83 12.22 16.56
N THR A 149 3.84 13.08 16.45
CA THR A 149 3.66 14.41 15.86
C THR A 149 3.96 14.41 14.36
N ILE A 150 3.67 15.51 13.68
CA ILE A 150 3.98 15.71 12.26
C ILE A 150 5.48 15.46 11.98
N LYS A 151 6.36 15.82 12.89
CA LYS A 151 7.82 15.65 12.74
C LYS A 151 8.26 14.19 12.60
N GLU A 152 7.53 13.27 13.20
CA GLU A 152 7.82 11.84 13.12
C GLU A 152 7.04 11.14 12.00
N MET A 153 6.27 11.86 11.19
CA MET A 153 5.58 11.28 10.04
C MET A 153 6.59 10.83 8.99
N PRO A 154 6.47 9.60 8.46
CA PRO A 154 7.32 9.14 7.36
C PRO A 154 6.87 9.64 5.99
N ALA A 155 5.73 10.33 5.89
CA ALA A 155 5.28 10.96 4.65
C ALA A 155 6.20 12.10 4.23
N ASP A 156 6.27 12.37 2.94
CA ASP A 156 6.97 13.52 2.39
C ASP A 156 6.40 14.83 2.95
N GLU A 157 7.27 15.78 3.32
CA GLU A 157 6.86 17.06 3.92
C GLU A 157 5.95 17.87 2.98
N MET A 158 6.15 17.76 1.68
CA MET A 158 5.30 18.42 0.68
C MET A 158 3.88 17.84 0.72
N GLU A 159 3.75 16.50 0.80
CA GLU A 159 2.45 15.83 0.86
C GLU A 159 1.68 16.18 2.14
N ILE A 160 2.39 16.30 3.26
CA ILE A 160 1.80 16.73 4.54
C ILE A 160 1.28 18.16 4.41
N ARG A 161 2.09 19.07 3.86
CA ARG A 161 1.72 20.48 3.66
C ARG A 161 0.52 20.60 2.73
N GLU A 162 0.53 19.92 1.59
CA GLU A 162 -0.57 19.95 0.65
C GLU A 162 -1.87 19.39 1.26
N ALA A 163 -1.79 18.34 2.09
CA ALA A 163 -2.94 17.85 2.83
C ALA A 163 -3.50 18.90 3.82
N GLN A 164 -2.63 19.67 4.49
CA GLN A 164 -3.03 20.77 5.37
C GLN A 164 -3.71 21.91 4.58
N GLU A 165 -3.13 22.30 3.45
CA GLU A 165 -3.68 23.34 2.56
C GLU A 165 -5.06 22.94 1.99
N GLU A 166 -5.29 21.66 1.76
CA GLU A 166 -6.59 21.10 1.34
C GLU A 166 -7.61 20.96 2.49
N GLY A 167 -7.25 21.36 3.71
CA GLY A 167 -8.15 21.41 4.85
C GLY A 167 -8.24 20.12 5.68
N VAL A 168 -7.30 19.18 5.51
CA VAL A 168 -7.20 17.99 6.37
C VAL A 168 -6.84 18.41 7.80
N ARG A 169 -7.59 17.90 8.78
CA ARG A 169 -7.39 18.17 10.21
C ARG A 169 -6.49 17.11 10.81
N PHE A 170 -5.33 17.50 11.34
CA PHE A 170 -4.36 16.60 11.92
C PHE A 170 -4.62 16.37 13.42
N GLU A 171 -5.01 15.17 13.77
CA GLU A 171 -5.20 14.65 15.12
C GLU A 171 -3.93 13.90 15.56
N ASN A 172 -2.88 14.66 15.83
CA ASN A 172 -1.61 14.13 16.27
C ASN A 172 -1.65 13.67 17.72
N LEU A 173 -0.71 12.80 18.11
CA LEU A 173 -0.64 12.21 19.44
C LEU A 173 -1.93 11.52 19.84
N THR A 174 -2.55 10.83 18.88
CA THR A 174 -3.75 10.03 19.10
C THR A 174 -3.63 8.68 18.41
N ASN A 175 -4.15 7.63 19.04
CA ASN A 175 -4.14 6.26 18.53
C ASN A 175 -5.53 5.64 18.67
N PRO A 176 -6.11 5.05 17.63
CA PRO A 176 -7.39 4.37 17.73
C PRO A 176 -7.35 3.21 18.74
N ILE A 177 -8.38 3.12 19.56
CA ILE A 177 -8.60 2.03 20.52
C ILE A 177 -9.95 1.35 20.33
N GLY A 178 -10.87 1.96 19.59
CA GLY A 178 -12.14 1.37 19.26
C GLY A 178 -12.88 2.13 18.16
N ILE A 179 -13.74 1.42 17.46
CA ILE A 179 -14.69 1.94 16.48
C ILE A 179 -16.08 1.59 16.97
N ILE A 180 -16.95 2.59 17.00
CA ILE A 180 -18.30 2.50 17.56
C ILE A 180 -19.28 2.55 16.40
N PRO A 181 -20.06 1.49 16.17
CA PRO A 181 -21.13 1.51 15.18
C PRO A 181 -22.32 2.38 15.63
N GLY A 182 -23.00 2.96 14.67
CA GLY A 182 -24.30 3.59 14.86
C GLY A 182 -25.44 2.58 14.88
N GLU A 183 -26.67 3.07 14.94
CA GLU A 183 -27.89 2.23 14.94
C GLU A 183 -28.07 1.45 13.64
N ASP A 184 -27.52 1.92 12.54
CA ASP A 184 -27.50 1.26 11.22
C ASP A 184 -26.41 0.19 11.09
N GLY A 185 -25.62 -0.02 12.14
CA GLY A 185 -24.49 -0.96 12.15
C GLY A 185 -23.24 -0.50 11.39
N ARG A 186 -23.23 0.74 10.87
CA ARG A 186 -22.06 1.33 10.22
C ARG A 186 -21.23 2.16 11.21
N VAL A 187 -20.01 2.52 10.81
CA VAL A 187 -19.17 3.43 11.59
C VAL A 187 -19.95 4.72 11.91
N SER A 188 -19.94 5.12 13.17
CA SER A 188 -20.48 6.37 13.66
C SER A 188 -19.47 7.20 14.45
N LYS A 189 -18.55 6.52 15.16
CA LYS A 189 -17.53 7.19 15.96
C LYS A 189 -16.23 6.37 15.99
N ILE A 190 -15.12 7.08 16.21
CA ILE A 190 -13.84 6.46 16.53
C ILE A 190 -13.36 6.95 17.90
N GLU A 191 -12.97 6.01 18.76
CA GLU A 191 -12.38 6.28 20.07
C GLU A 191 -10.87 6.27 19.99
N LEU A 192 -10.25 7.31 20.53
CA LEU A 192 -8.83 7.59 20.43
C LEU A 192 -8.20 7.70 21.80
N GLN A 193 -7.13 6.96 22.04
CA GLN A 193 -6.22 7.15 23.17
C GLN A 193 -5.33 8.36 22.92
N VAL A 194 -5.25 9.28 23.87
CA VAL A 194 -4.26 10.38 23.82
C VAL A 194 -2.87 9.83 24.11
N MET A 195 -1.90 10.25 23.33
CA MET A 195 -0.52 9.80 23.41
C MET A 195 0.42 10.93 23.81
N LYS A 196 1.60 10.58 24.30
CA LYS A 196 2.74 11.48 24.44
C LYS A 196 4.00 10.84 23.85
N LEU A 197 4.99 11.64 23.51
CA LEU A 197 6.27 11.14 23.04
C LEU A 197 7.14 10.74 24.24
N GLY A 198 7.56 9.49 24.26
CA GLY A 198 8.55 8.93 25.17
C GLY A 198 9.98 9.05 24.62
N GLU A 199 10.86 8.17 25.08
CA GLU A 199 12.25 8.10 24.64
C GLU A 199 12.36 7.65 23.17
N PRO A 200 13.43 8.04 22.45
CA PRO A 200 13.72 7.59 21.12
C PRO A 200 13.93 6.07 21.07
N ASP A 201 13.49 5.44 19.97
CA ASP A 201 13.85 4.05 19.62
C ASP A 201 15.28 3.98 19.03
N GLU A 202 15.75 2.78 18.71
CA GLU A 202 17.09 2.54 18.12
C GLU A 202 17.31 3.29 16.78
N ARG A 203 16.23 3.73 16.13
CA ARG A 203 16.27 4.52 14.91
C ARG A 203 16.09 6.02 15.17
N GLY A 204 16.17 6.45 16.44
CA GLY A 204 16.04 7.84 16.84
C GLY A 204 14.60 8.38 16.84
N ARG A 205 13.58 7.56 16.55
CA ARG A 205 12.18 8.01 16.55
C ARG A 205 11.57 7.84 17.95
N ARG A 206 10.96 8.89 18.47
CA ARG A 206 10.34 8.88 19.78
C ARG A 206 9.13 7.92 19.82
N ARG A 207 9.09 7.07 20.85
CA ARG A 207 8.00 6.10 21.04
C ARG A 207 6.72 6.81 21.45
N PRO A 208 5.55 6.46 20.85
CA PRO A 208 4.28 6.95 21.37
C PRO A 208 3.92 6.16 22.64
N VAL A 209 3.60 6.88 23.72
CA VAL A 209 3.24 6.32 25.03
C VAL A 209 1.84 6.80 25.38
N PRO A 210 0.91 5.92 25.78
CA PRO A 210 -0.43 6.31 26.21
C PRO A 210 -0.39 7.25 27.42
N VAL A 211 -1.29 8.22 27.45
CA VAL A 211 -1.57 9.02 28.64
C VAL A 211 -2.78 8.39 29.33
N GLU A 212 -2.55 7.76 30.48
CA GLU A 212 -3.59 7.02 31.20
C GLU A 212 -4.83 7.87 31.48
N GLY A 213 -6.00 7.26 31.24
CA GLY A 213 -7.30 7.89 31.47
C GLY A 213 -7.67 9.02 30.52
N GLN A 214 -6.85 9.33 29.51
CA GLN A 214 -7.16 10.37 28.54
C GLN A 214 -7.55 9.76 27.19
N THR A 215 -8.84 9.77 26.90
CA THR A 215 -9.40 9.37 25.61
C THR A 215 -10.18 10.54 25.00
N LYS A 216 -10.41 10.48 23.71
CA LYS A 216 -11.36 11.35 23.00
C LYS A 216 -12.12 10.58 21.95
N VAL A 217 -13.28 11.07 21.60
CA VAL A 217 -14.16 10.47 20.59
C VAL A 217 -14.36 11.48 19.46
N LEU A 218 -14.32 11.01 18.22
CA LEU A 218 -14.67 11.78 17.03
C LEU A 218 -15.86 11.12 16.34
N ASP A 219 -16.83 11.93 15.91
CA ASP A 219 -17.91 11.50 15.05
C ASP A 219 -17.37 11.37 13.61
N VAL A 220 -17.48 10.18 13.01
CA VAL A 220 -16.97 9.86 11.68
C VAL A 220 -17.87 8.82 11.01
N ASP A 221 -18.08 8.95 9.70
CA ASP A 221 -18.90 8.04 8.90
C ASP A 221 -18.06 6.93 8.25
N THR A 222 -16.75 7.18 8.09
CA THR A 222 -15.81 6.26 7.46
C THR A 222 -14.44 6.31 8.15
N VAL A 223 -13.82 5.14 8.32
CA VAL A 223 -12.45 5.00 8.80
C VAL A 223 -11.59 4.32 7.73
N ILE A 224 -10.49 4.98 7.34
CA ILE A 224 -9.53 4.47 6.36
C ILE A 224 -8.22 4.15 7.08
N ILE A 225 -7.76 2.89 7.00
CA ILE A 225 -6.59 2.39 7.72
C ILE A 225 -5.38 2.42 6.80
N ALA A 226 -4.39 3.26 7.08
CA ALA A 226 -3.17 3.45 6.31
C ALA A 226 -1.90 3.35 7.17
N ILE A 227 -1.85 2.36 8.06
CA ILE A 227 -0.74 2.15 9.02
C ILE A 227 0.35 1.21 8.52
N GLY A 228 0.21 0.67 7.33
CA GLY A 228 1.16 -0.22 6.67
C GLY A 228 0.47 -1.19 5.73
N GLN A 229 1.31 -1.93 5.02
CA GLN A 229 0.93 -2.90 3.99
C GLN A 229 1.66 -4.21 4.23
N GLN A 230 1.09 -5.29 3.72
CA GLN A 230 1.70 -6.61 3.73
C GLN A 230 1.50 -7.33 2.39
N VAL A 231 2.37 -8.27 2.13
CA VAL A 231 2.33 -9.08 0.91
C VAL A 231 1.27 -10.17 1.04
N ASP A 232 0.43 -10.34 0.02
CA ASP A 232 -0.42 -11.52 -0.09
C ASP A 232 0.37 -12.68 -0.73
N SER A 233 1.22 -13.29 0.08
CA SER A 233 2.12 -14.36 -0.36
C SER A 233 1.55 -15.76 -0.21
N LYS A 234 0.29 -15.92 0.21
CA LYS A 234 -0.35 -17.22 0.45
C LYS A 234 -0.47 -18.08 -0.81
N LEU A 235 -0.53 -17.42 -1.98
CA LEU A 235 -0.70 -18.06 -3.27
C LEU A 235 0.61 -18.61 -3.87
N PHE A 236 1.75 -18.40 -3.20
CA PHE A 236 3.08 -18.79 -3.67
C PHE A 236 3.68 -19.84 -2.71
N ASP A 237 3.23 -21.08 -2.86
CA ASP A 237 3.73 -22.20 -2.07
C ASP A 237 5.18 -22.54 -2.47
N GLY A 238 5.96 -23.00 -1.49
CA GLY A 238 7.37 -23.39 -1.69
C GLY A 238 8.36 -22.24 -1.72
N ILE A 239 7.91 -20.97 -1.63
CA ILE A 239 8.79 -19.81 -1.47
C ILE A 239 8.91 -19.48 0.03
N GLU A 240 10.15 -19.33 0.50
CA GLU A 240 10.44 -18.92 1.87
C GLU A 240 9.90 -17.53 2.15
N LYS A 241 9.34 -17.33 3.36
CA LYS A 241 8.67 -16.09 3.77
C LYS A 241 9.22 -15.60 5.09
N THR A 242 9.30 -14.29 5.23
CA THR A 242 9.61 -13.63 6.51
C THR A 242 8.43 -13.77 7.49
N ARG A 243 8.64 -13.35 8.73
CA ARG A 243 7.56 -13.26 9.74
C ARG A 243 6.42 -12.31 9.34
N LYS A 244 6.66 -11.39 8.40
CA LYS A 244 5.67 -10.44 7.88
C LYS A 244 5.07 -10.88 6.53
N ASN A 245 5.28 -12.15 6.15
CA ASN A 245 4.82 -12.74 4.89
C ASN A 245 5.44 -12.16 3.62
N SER A 246 6.52 -11.38 3.68
CA SER A 246 7.28 -11.04 2.48
C SER A 246 8.14 -12.20 2.01
N LEU A 247 8.46 -12.21 0.72
CA LEU A 247 9.29 -13.24 0.11
C LEU A 247 10.76 -13.05 0.52
N VAL A 248 11.45 -14.13 0.83
CA VAL A 248 12.88 -14.11 1.14
C VAL A 248 13.66 -14.30 -0.14
N TYR A 249 14.63 -13.42 -0.41
CA TYR A 249 15.57 -13.53 -1.51
C TYR A 249 16.97 -13.04 -1.09
N ASP A 250 17.97 -13.51 -1.78
CA ASP A 250 19.35 -13.04 -1.62
C ASP A 250 19.47 -11.58 -2.13
N PRO A 251 19.96 -10.64 -1.32
CA PRO A 251 19.99 -9.21 -1.68
C PRO A 251 20.97 -8.86 -2.81
N GLU A 252 21.91 -9.74 -3.14
CA GLU A 252 22.87 -9.52 -4.22
C GLU A 252 22.37 -10.07 -5.55
N THR A 253 21.77 -11.26 -5.53
CA THR A 253 21.30 -11.97 -6.73
C THR A 253 19.79 -11.82 -6.97
N TYR A 254 19.02 -11.33 -6.00
CA TYR A 254 17.57 -11.29 -6.02
C TYR A 254 16.89 -12.66 -6.16
N MET A 255 17.66 -13.76 -6.16
CA MET A 255 17.12 -15.11 -6.27
C MET A 255 16.60 -15.60 -4.91
N THR A 256 15.45 -16.27 -4.94
CA THR A 256 14.90 -16.96 -3.76
C THR A 256 15.64 -18.29 -3.55
N ALA A 257 15.33 -19.01 -2.46
CA ALA A 257 15.84 -20.38 -2.27
C ALA A 257 15.39 -21.35 -3.37
N THR A 258 14.36 -20.99 -4.14
CA THR A 258 13.88 -21.77 -5.31
C THR A 258 14.65 -21.33 -6.55
N LYS A 259 15.45 -22.24 -7.11
CA LYS A 259 16.25 -21.96 -8.32
C LYS A 259 15.39 -21.44 -9.47
N GLY A 260 15.85 -20.37 -10.12
CA GLY A 260 15.15 -19.73 -11.25
C GLY A 260 13.98 -18.84 -10.82
N VAL A 261 13.73 -18.67 -9.52
CA VAL A 261 12.70 -17.76 -8.99
C VAL A 261 13.37 -16.61 -8.28
N PHE A 262 13.05 -15.40 -8.72
CA PHE A 262 13.59 -14.14 -8.23
C PHE A 262 12.46 -13.28 -7.64
N ALA A 263 12.81 -12.36 -6.75
CA ALA A 263 11.84 -11.40 -6.20
C ALA A 263 12.50 -10.03 -5.99
N CYS A 264 11.74 -8.95 -6.14
CA CYS A 264 12.25 -7.60 -5.89
C CYS A 264 11.12 -6.61 -5.54
N GLY A 265 11.51 -5.45 -5.04
CA GLY A 265 10.59 -4.39 -4.60
C GLY A 265 9.84 -4.75 -3.32
N ASP A 266 8.65 -4.18 -3.13
CA ASP A 266 7.89 -4.27 -1.86
C ASP A 266 7.42 -5.66 -1.48
N CYS A 267 7.51 -6.64 -2.38
CA CYS A 267 7.11 -8.00 -2.05
C CYS A 267 8.16 -8.80 -1.26
N GLY A 268 9.39 -8.28 -1.10
CA GLY A 268 10.47 -9.08 -0.52
C GLY A 268 11.23 -8.42 0.63
N ASN A 269 11.85 -9.27 1.45
CA ASN A 269 12.76 -8.95 2.54
C ASN A 269 12.24 -7.87 3.53
N ASP A 270 10.92 -7.81 3.76
CA ASP A 270 10.25 -6.80 4.59
C ASP A 270 10.54 -5.35 4.17
N LYS A 271 10.97 -5.16 2.93
CA LYS A 271 11.27 -3.85 2.37
C LYS A 271 9.99 -3.21 1.87
N VAL A 272 9.65 -2.06 2.42
CA VAL A 272 8.64 -1.15 1.84
C VAL A 272 9.40 0.04 1.30
N SER A 273 9.34 0.25 0.00
CA SER A 273 10.16 1.24 -0.69
C SER A 273 9.30 2.26 -1.44
N ILE A 274 9.92 3.34 -1.88
CA ILE A 274 9.32 4.25 -2.84
C ILE A 274 9.48 3.70 -4.27
N ALA A 275 8.67 4.19 -5.20
CA ALA A 275 8.62 3.68 -6.57
C ALA A 275 10.00 3.63 -7.26
N VAL A 276 10.83 4.66 -7.06
CA VAL A 276 12.18 4.74 -7.67
C VAL A 276 13.11 3.65 -7.14
N GLU A 277 13.01 3.28 -5.86
CA GLU A 277 13.81 2.19 -5.28
C GLU A 277 13.35 0.83 -5.81
N SER A 278 12.02 0.62 -5.95
CA SER A 278 11.48 -0.60 -6.55
C SER A 278 11.92 -0.76 -8.01
N ILE A 279 12.01 0.35 -8.77
CA ILE A 279 12.54 0.33 -10.14
C ILE A 279 14.04 0.01 -10.17
N ALA A 280 14.81 0.57 -9.23
CA ALA A 280 16.24 0.29 -9.11
C ALA A 280 16.50 -1.19 -8.73
N ASP A 281 15.72 -1.75 -7.80
CA ASP A 281 15.77 -3.18 -7.46
C ASP A 281 15.42 -4.06 -8.66
N ALA A 282 14.36 -3.69 -9.41
CA ALA A 282 13.95 -4.43 -10.61
C ALA A 282 15.02 -4.44 -11.71
N ARG A 283 15.79 -3.36 -11.85
CA ARG A 283 16.95 -3.31 -12.76
C ARG A 283 18.03 -4.31 -12.32
N LYS A 284 18.45 -4.26 -11.06
CA LYS A 284 19.46 -5.18 -10.52
C LYS A 284 19.01 -6.65 -10.61
N ALA A 285 17.74 -6.92 -10.30
CA ALA A 285 17.18 -8.26 -10.45
C ALA A 285 17.21 -8.73 -11.91
N ALA A 286 16.94 -7.85 -12.88
CA ALA A 286 17.01 -8.16 -14.30
C ALA A 286 18.45 -8.42 -14.79
N ASP A 287 19.44 -7.74 -14.19
CA ASP A 287 20.86 -7.96 -14.50
C ASP A 287 21.38 -9.30 -13.90
N SER A 288 20.66 -9.86 -12.90
CA SER A 288 20.98 -11.16 -12.29
C SER A 288 20.35 -12.36 -12.99
N ILE A 289 19.31 -12.15 -13.79
CA ILE A 289 18.62 -13.17 -14.57
C ILE A 289 19.31 -13.40 -15.91
#